data_de9e9dc578a3e4ecb39bf0babb89a2f3
#
_entry.id   de9e9dc578a3e4ecb39bf0babb89a2f3
#
_cell.length_a   1.000
_cell.length_b   1.000
_cell.length_c   1.000
_cell.angle_alpha   90.00
_cell.angle_beta   90.00
_cell.angle_gamma   90.00
#
_symmetry.space_group_name_H-M   'P 1'
#
loop_
_entity.id
_entity.type
_entity.pdbx_description
1 polymer ?
#
loop_
_entity_poly.entity_id
_entity_poly.type
_entity_poly.pdbx_seq_one_letter_code
_entity_poly.pdbx_strand_id
1 'polypeptide(L)'
;MVGCYGNKKMITPNLDALAQEGIRYENAYTCQPVCGPARSAIFTGTFPHTNGMVTNGVPLGANVKTIGQRLTDNGIKCGYIGKWHLDGGDYFGLGCCPEGWDVDYWYDMRCYLNELSEEQRRRSRQPEESYQPDFSEGFTYAHRCSDRAIKFLEQYKEEDFFLTVSYDEPHGPSLCPAPYNTMYKDFKFESSAKFTDTLDNKPLMQRLWAGDRLTEDESQINQSSDGLALFLGCNSFVDYEMGRVLNVIKEKLPNAMVIYTSDHGDMLGAHRLFSKNAAIYEEVVNIPLIIKGGEKGKVITTPASHIDIAPTVMEYFELPIPKLLEGKSMLPQIYDTTLKINSEVYTEFTRYEIDHDGFGGLQIMRGVISENYKLAVNLLDKDEFYDLKKDPDEMVNEIDNPEYLEIICKYHKKLVTHMNDTRDLYRGYQWSLRDWNKGYIPRWDNEGFTRQRENEEYEPRQLDYDTGLPMKKAVRSKYLYEMGENNDKGKV
;
A
#
# COMPACT_ATOMS: atom_id res chain seq x y z
N MET A 1 -8.95 10.29 4.53
CA MET A 1 -9.26 11.14 5.70
C MET A 1 -8.33 12.35 5.77
N VAL A 2 -8.07 13.00 4.62
CA VAL A 2 -7.22 14.21 4.48
C VAL A 2 -8.02 15.29 3.74
N GLY A 3 -7.95 16.55 4.20
CA GLY A 3 -8.76 17.67 3.66
C GLY A 3 -8.54 17.90 2.17
N CYS A 4 -7.28 17.96 1.71
CA CYS A 4 -6.95 18.18 0.30
C CYS A 4 -7.43 17.07 -0.66
N TYR A 5 -7.87 15.91 -0.16
CA TYR A 5 -8.53 14.86 -0.94
C TYR A 5 -10.07 14.95 -0.93
N GLY A 6 -10.61 16.11 -0.59
CA GLY A 6 -12.04 16.42 -0.72
C GLY A 6 -12.85 16.28 0.57
N ASN A 7 -12.33 15.72 1.64
CA ASN A 7 -13.05 15.65 2.91
C ASN A 7 -12.95 16.98 3.67
N LYS A 8 -13.86 17.91 3.36
CA LYS A 8 -13.89 19.26 3.94
C LYS A 8 -14.17 19.28 5.45
N LYS A 9 -14.64 18.19 6.02
CA LYS A 9 -14.89 18.07 7.46
C LYS A 9 -13.62 17.70 8.24
N MET A 10 -12.59 17.19 7.55
CA MET A 10 -11.30 16.87 8.17
C MET A 10 -10.42 18.12 8.27
N ILE A 11 -9.79 18.28 9.40
CA ILE A 11 -8.89 19.41 9.71
C ILE A 11 -7.45 18.90 9.63
N THR A 12 -6.83 19.09 8.46
CA THR A 12 -5.46 18.65 8.17
C THR A 12 -4.67 19.77 7.47
N PRO A 13 -4.50 20.94 8.12
CA PRO A 13 -3.95 22.13 7.47
C PRO A 13 -2.50 21.98 7.01
N ASN A 14 -1.70 21.13 7.65
CA ASN A 14 -0.30 20.93 7.30
C ASN A 14 -0.15 20.07 6.03
N LEU A 15 -0.96 19.03 5.91
CA LEU A 15 -1.03 18.21 4.69
C LEU A 15 -1.66 18.99 3.52
N ASP A 16 -2.68 19.80 3.80
CA ASP A 16 -3.29 20.66 2.80
C ASP A 16 -2.26 21.69 2.27
N ALA A 17 -1.41 22.26 3.13
CA ALA A 17 -0.31 23.13 2.75
C ALA A 17 0.76 22.38 1.96
N LEU A 18 1.13 21.16 2.38
CA LEU A 18 2.07 20.32 1.65
C LEU A 18 1.60 20.03 0.22
N ALA A 19 0.30 19.73 0.05
CA ALA A 19 -0.30 19.53 -1.27
C ALA A 19 -0.26 20.79 -2.16
N GLN A 20 -0.38 21.98 -1.57
CA GLN A 20 -0.24 23.25 -2.28
C GLN A 20 1.20 23.55 -2.67
N GLU A 21 2.17 23.12 -1.86
CA GLU A 21 3.60 23.29 -2.14
C GLU A 21 4.19 22.19 -3.03
N GLY A 22 3.43 21.12 -3.32
CA GLY A 22 3.86 19.95 -4.07
C GLY A 22 2.84 19.49 -5.09
N ILE A 23 2.90 18.21 -5.39
CA ILE A 23 2.03 17.48 -6.31
C ILE A 23 1.22 16.47 -5.52
N ARG A 24 -0.10 16.43 -5.76
CA ARG A 24 -1.02 15.47 -5.18
C ARG A 24 -1.44 14.45 -6.25
N TYR A 25 -1.24 13.17 -5.96
CA TYR A 25 -1.75 12.08 -6.80
C TYR A 25 -3.18 11.75 -6.37
N GLU A 26 -4.12 11.80 -7.31
CA GLU A 26 -5.53 11.45 -7.06
C GLU A 26 -5.69 9.93 -6.95
N ASN A 27 -4.95 9.19 -7.78
CA ASN A 27 -5.08 7.76 -7.98
C ASN A 27 -3.78 7.04 -7.57
N ALA A 28 -3.45 7.08 -6.29
CA ALA A 28 -2.35 6.30 -5.73
C ALA A 28 -2.89 5.07 -4.99
N TYR A 29 -2.24 3.92 -5.16
CA TYR A 29 -2.77 2.66 -4.67
C TYR A 29 -1.74 1.85 -3.89
N THR A 30 -2.21 1.22 -2.82
CA THR A 30 -1.42 0.21 -2.10
C THR A 30 -1.29 -1.07 -2.90
N CYS A 31 -0.14 -1.74 -2.81
CA CYS A 31 0.04 -3.04 -3.44
C CYS A 31 -0.78 -4.14 -2.75
N GLN A 32 -0.99 -4.03 -1.44
CA GLN A 32 -1.85 -4.93 -0.67
C GLN A 32 -2.39 -4.17 0.55
N PRO A 33 -3.71 -4.16 0.80
CA PRO A 33 -4.29 -3.39 1.91
C PRO A 33 -4.12 -4.09 3.27
N VAL A 34 -2.88 -4.42 3.61
CA VAL A 34 -2.44 -5.02 4.88
C VAL A 34 -1.10 -4.41 5.27
N CYS A 35 -0.92 -4.03 6.54
CA CYS A 35 0.21 -3.21 6.99
C CYS A 35 1.58 -3.74 6.55
N GLY A 36 1.98 -4.95 6.95
CA GLY A 36 3.29 -5.51 6.64
C GLY A 36 3.53 -5.63 5.13
N PRO A 37 2.66 -6.28 4.35
CA PRO A 37 2.76 -6.36 2.90
C PRO A 37 2.87 -5.00 2.20
N ALA A 38 2.01 -4.03 2.56
CA ALA A 38 2.07 -2.68 2.00
C ALA A 38 3.41 -1.99 2.28
N ARG A 39 3.89 -2.10 3.53
CA ARG A 39 5.19 -1.55 3.95
C ARG A 39 6.35 -2.23 3.25
N SER A 40 6.28 -3.56 3.07
CA SER A 40 7.30 -4.29 2.30
C SER A 40 7.41 -3.76 0.87
N ALA A 41 6.29 -3.46 0.22
CA ALA A 41 6.28 -2.88 -1.12
C ALA A 41 6.91 -1.47 -1.15
N ILE A 42 6.59 -0.60 -0.18
CA ILE A 42 7.17 0.74 -0.06
C ILE A 42 8.70 0.68 0.05
N PHE A 43 9.22 -0.20 0.95
CA PHE A 43 10.64 -0.21 1.27
C PHE A 43 11.49 -1.09 0.37
N THR A 44 10.89 -1.98 -0.43
CA THR A 44 11.64 -2.84 -1.36
C THR A 44 11.48 -2.47 -2.83
N GLY A 45 10.39 -1.77 -3.21
CA GLY A 45 10.04 -1.49 -4.61
C GLY A 45 9.59 -2.74 -5.36
N THR A 46 9.12 -3.78 -4.63
CA THR A 46 8.65 -5.05 -5.20
C THR A 46 7.31 -5.45 -4.59
N PHE A 47 6.52 -6.21 -5.34
CA PHE A 47 5.24 -6.71 -4.82
C PHE A 47 5.42 -7.68 -3.65
N PRO A 48 4.44 -7.79 -2.74
CA PRO A 48 4.48 -8.75 -1.63
C PRO A 48 4.71 -10.20 -2.08
N HIS A 49 4.12 -10.64 -3.19
CA HIS A 49 4.39 -11.97 -3.73
C HIS A 49 5.84 -12.17 -4.19
N THR A 50 6.54 -11.11 -4.58
CA THR A 50 7.95 -11.14 -4.99
C THR A 50 8.89 -11.10 -3.79
N ASN A 51 8.64 -10.22 -2.81
CA ASN A 51 9.48 -10.10 -1.60
C ASN A 51 9.18 -11.14 -0.52
N GLY A 52 8.06 -11.87 -0.65
CA GLY A 52 7.65 -12.96 0.23
C GLY A 52 6.80 -12.54 1.44
N MET A 53 6.63 -11.26 1.69
CA MET A 53 5.84 -10.76 2.83
C MET A 53 4.37 -10.60 2.45
N VAL A 54 3.67 -11.70 2.26
CA VAL A 54 2.28 -11.78 1.79
C VAL A 54 1.22 -11.60 2.89
N THR A 55 1.64 -11.49 4.14
CA THR A 55 0.78 -11.34 5.33
C THR A 55 1.58 -10.73 6.49
N ASN A 56 0.90 -10.19 7.51
CA ASN A 56 1.54 -9.61 8.70
C ASN A 56 2.37 -10.61 9.51
N GLY A 57 1.98 -11.88 9.51
CA GLY A 57 2.67 -12.94 10.26
C GLY A 57 4.02 -13.38 9.69
N VAL A 58 4.43 -12.89 8.52
CA VAL A 58 5.69 -13.29 7.85
C VAL A 58 6.65 -12.11 7.85
N PRO A 59 7.87 -12.26 8.40
CA PRO A 59 8.88 -11.21 8.34
C PRO A 59 9.42 -11.03 6.92
N LEU A 60 9.92 -9.84 6.62
CA LEU A 60 10.68 -9.60 5.40
C LEU A 60 11.98 -10.43 5.44
N GLY A 61 12.22 -11.20 4.39
CA GLY A 61 13.40 -12.08 4.33
C GLY A 61 14.71 -11.29 4.34
N ALA A 62 15.71 -11.79 5.07
CA ALA A 62 17.03 -11.16 5.15
C ALA A 62 17.77 -11.04 3.79
N ASN A 63 17.34 -11.80 2.79
CA ASN A 63 17.85 -11.74 1.42
C ASN A 63 17.18 -10.65 0.56
N VAL A 64 16.19 -9.94 1.09
CA VAL A 64 15.47 -8.86 0.39
C VAL A 64 16.02 -7.52 0.85
N LYS A 65 16.70 -6.79 -0.04
CA LYS A 65 17.24 -5.47 0.28
C LYS A 65 16.15 -4.41 0.29
N THR A 66 16.11 -3.65 1.37
CA THR A 66 15.28 -2.43 1.49
C THR A 66 15.96 -1.23 0.83
N ILE A 67 15.20 -0.16 0.63
CA ILE A 67 15.75 1.13 0.16
C ILE A 67 16.79 1.68 1.15
N GLY A 68 16.63 1.49 2.46
CA GLY A 68 17.63 1.87 3.46
C GLY A 68 18.99 1.23 3.20
N GLN A 69 19.03 -0.09 2.96
CA GLN A 69 20.29 -0.79 2.63
C GLN A 69 20.88 -0.30 1.31
N ARG A 70 20.04 -0.07 0.28
CA ARG A 70 20.51 0.41 -1.04
C ARG A 70 21.13 1.80 -0.95
N LEU A 71 20.54 2.69 -0.18
CA LEU A 71 21.03 4.05 0.02
C LEU A 71 22.30 4.06 0.89
N THR A 72 22.31 3.29 1.99
CA THR A 72 23.47 3.18 2.88
C THR A 72 24.68 2.55 2.18
N ASP A 73 24.47 1.58 1.30
CA ASP A 73 25.54 1.00 0.45
C ASP A 73 26.21 2.07 -0.46
N ASN A 74 25.53 3.21 -0.70
CA ASN A 74 26.02 4.33 -1.48
C ASN A 74 26.38 5.56 -0.63
N GLY A 75 26.52 5.41 0.68
CA GLY A 75 26.97 6.46 1.58
C GLY A 75 25.90 7.45 2.03
N ILE A 76 24.62 7.23 1.68
CA ILE A 76 23.51 8.08 2.12
C ILE A 76 23.14 7.71 3.56
N LYS A 77 23.01 8.70 4.43
CA LYS A 77 22.57 8.50 5.82
C LYS A 77 21.08 8.16 5.86
N CYS A 78 20.70 7.06 6.51
CA CYS A 78 19.30 6.61 6.57
C CYS A 78 18.78 6.55 8.01
N GLY A 79 17.78 7.35 8.36
CA GLY A 79 17.07 7.31 9.65
C GLY A 79 15.69 6.66 9.51
N TYR A 80 15.29 5.87 10.50
CA TYR A 80 13.93 5.30 10.58
C TYR A 80 13.33 5.52 11.96
N ILE A 81 12.22 6.23 12.00
CA ILE A 81 11.53 6.62 13.23
C ILE A 81 10.04 6.30 13.08
N GLY A 82 9.53 5.41 13.90
CA GLY A 82 8.13 5.02 13.87
C GLY A 82 7.88 3.56 13.56
N LYS A 83 6.64 3.20 13.28
CA LYS A 83 6.19 1.83 13.02
C LYS A 83 6.98 1.16 11.89
N TRP A 84 7.61 0.03 12.17
CA TRP A 84 8.35 -0.78 11.19
C TRP A 84 7.48 -1.89 10.59
N HIS A 85 7.09 -2.86 11.38
CA HIS A 85 6.18 -3.95 11.05
C HIS A 85 6.65 -4.82 9.86
N LEU A 86 7.96 -5.01 9.71
CA LEU A 86 8.57 -5.91 8.71
C LEU A 86 9.42 -7.01 9.35
N ASP A 87 9.40 -7.18 10.66
CA ASP A 87 10.23 -8.10 11.43
C ASP A 87 9.47 -9.30 12.04
N GLY A 88 8.25 -9.55 11.58
CA GLY A 88 7.47 -10.73 11.94
C GLY A 88 6.11 -10.44 12.55
N GLY A 89 5.52 -11.47 13.17
CA GLY A 89 4.15 -11.45 13.68
C GLY A 89 3.91 -10.60 14.93
N ASP A 90 4.93 -9.98 15.53
CA ASP A 90 4.75 -9.06 16.65
C ASP A 90 4.46 -7.64 16.12
N TYR A 91 3.25 -7.16 16.37
CA TYR A 91 2.80 -5.83 15.96
C TYR A 91 3.74 -4.71 16.43
N PHE A 92 4.30 -4.83 17.63
CA PHE A 92 5.19 -3.82 18.20
C PHE A 92 6.62 -3.85 17.66
N GLY A 93 6.96 -4.88 16.91
CA GLY A 93 8.32 -5.10 16.41
C GLY A 93 9.27 -5.67 17.46
N LEU A 94 10.52 -5.85 17.07
CA LEU A 94 11.57 -6.45 17.91
C LEU A 94 12.40 -5.43 18.68
N GLY A 95 12.33 -4.13 18.32
CA GLY A 95 13.21 -3.10 18.89
C GLY A 95 14.64 -3.17 18.37
N CYS A 96 14.89 -3.95 17.33
CA CYS A 96 16.22 -4.16 16.75
C CYS A 96 16.33 -3.43 15.41
N CYS A 97 17.35 -2.58 15.28
CA CYS A 97 17.62 -1.85 14.04
C CYS A 97 18.07 -2.82 12.94
N PRO A 98 17.33 -2.94 11.80
CA PRO A 98 17.79 -3.76 10.68
C PRO A 98 18.91 -3.04 9.90
N GLU A 99 19.64 -3.82 9.09
CA GLU A 99 20.65 -3.26 8.19
C GLU A 99 20.09 -2.17 7.29
N GLY A 100 20.90 -1.14 7.04
CA GLY A 100 20.55 -0.02 6.18
C GLY A 100 19.91 1.16 6.91
N TRP A 101 19.77 1.08 8.22
CA TRP A 101 19.26 2.17 9.04
C TRP A 101 20.24 2.55 10.14
N ASP A 102 20.22 3.84 10.53
CA ASP A 102 21.08 4.33 11.60
C ASP A 102 20.54 3.88 12.96
N VAL A 103 21.37 3.16 13.73
CA VAL A 103 21.01 2.64 15.05
C VAL A 103 20.69 3.73 16.07
N ASP A 104 21.33 4.90 15.97
CA ASP A 104 21.10 6.04 16.86
C ASP A 104 19.74 6.72 16.61
N TYR A 105 19.17 6.48 15.40
CA TYR A 105 17.88 7.00 14.96
C TYR A 105 16.85 5.91 14.64
N TRP A 106 17.12 4.69 15.10
CA TRP A 106 16.11 3.63 15.08
C TRP A 106 15.14 3.80 16.25
N TYR A 107 13.86 3.92 15.94
CA TYR A 107 12.82 4.06 16.96
C TYR A 107 11.52 3.44 16.50
N ASP A 108 11.34 2.14 16.75
CA ASP A 108 10.10 1.43 16.49
C ASP A 108 9.14 1.48 17.71
N MET A 109 7.99 0.83 17.57
CA MET A 109 7.00 0.79 18.66
C MET A 109 7.52 0.04 19.89
N ARG A 110 8.39 -0.94 19.75
CA ARG A 110 9.02 -1.64 20.87
C ARG A 110 9.93 -0.70 21.67
N CYS A 111 10.68 0.14 20.97
CA CYS A 111 11.47 1.18 21.62
C CYS A 111 10.61 2.12 22.45
N TYR A 112 9.47 2.58 21.90
CA TYR A 112 8.51 3.38 22.64
C TYR A 112 7.99 2.67 23.89
N LEU A 113 7.54 1.42 23.76
CA LEU A 113 7.05 0.66 24.91
C LEU A 113 8.13 0.43 25.97
N ASN A 114 9.40 0.32 25.58
CA ASN A 114 10.52 0.14 26.52
C ASN A 114 10.84 1.42 27.33
N GLU A 115 10.42 2.59 26.85
CA GLU A 115 10.51 3.85 27.60
C GLU A 115 9.39 3.99 28.65
N LEU A 116 8.34 3.18 28.57
CA LEU A 116 7.18 3.25 29.45
C LEU A 116 7.29 2.26 30.61
N SER A 117 6.79 2.66 31.79
CA SER A 117 6.52 1.73 32.87
C SER A 117 5.42 0.73 32.48
N GLU A 118 5.28 -0.37 33.22
CA GLU A 118 4.23 -1.36 32.96
C GLU A 118 2.81 -0.76 33.01
N GLU A 119 2.56 0.13 33.94
CA GLU A 119 1.31 0.85 34.04
C GLU A 119 1.09 1.76 32.82
N GLN A 120 2.09 2.54 32.43
CA GLN A 120 2.02 3.38 31.24
C GLN A 120 1.84 2.56 29.94
N ARG A 121 2.44 1.36 29.84
CA ARG A 121 2.19 0.47 28.70
C ARG A 121 0.72 0.07 28.61
N ARG A 122 0.08 -0.29 29.74
CA ARG A 122 -1.36 -0.62 29.75
C ARG A 122 -2.19 0.61 29.36
N ARG A 123 -1.91 1.75 29.93
CA ARG A 123 -2.56 3.04 29.58
C ARG A 123 -2.43 3.35 28.09
N SER A 124 -1.27 3.13 27.49
CA SER A 124 -1.04 3.37 26.05
C SER A 124 -1.86 2.47 25.12
N ARG A 125 -2.63 1.53 25.65
CA ARG A 125 -3.49 0.62 24.87
C ARG A 125 -4.99 0.77 25.18
N GLN A 126 -5.37 1.82 25.91
CA GLN A 126 -6.75 2.07 26.32
C GLN A 126 -7.27 3.38 25.73
N PRO A 127 -8.28 3.36 24.84
CA PRO A 127 -8.82 4.57 24.21
C PRO A 127 -9.26 5.65 25.21
N GLU A 128 -9.76 5.21 26.37
CA GLU A 128 -10.25 6.07 27.46
C GLU A 128 -9.17 6.99 28.05
N GLU A 129 -7.89 6.64 27.87
CA GLU A 129 -6.76 7.47 28.31
C GLU A 129 -6.72 8.82 27.61
N SER A 130 -7.20 8.90 26.37
CA SER A 130 -7.32 10.16 25.63
C SER A 130 -8.15 11.24 26.36
N TYR A 131 -8.99 10.83 27.31
CA TYR A 131 -9.86 11.73 28.07
C TYR A 131 -9.35 12.01 29.50
N GLN A 132 -8.20 11.42 29.89
CA GLN A 132 -7.65 11.67 31.20
C GLN A 132 -7.00 13.06 31.30
N PRO A 133 -7.15 13.79 32.44
CA PRO A 133 -6.62 15.13 32.57
C PRO A 133 -5.08 15.25 32.48
N ASP A 134 -4.36 14.16 32.76
CA ASP A 134 -2.91 14.07 32.74
C ASP A 134 -2.37 13.54 31.41
N PHE A 135 -3.27 13.19 30.44
CA PHE A 135 -2.85 12.74 29.13
C PHE A 135 -2.34 13.91 28.29
N SER A 136 -1.09 13.84 27.88
CA SER A 136 -0.40 14.90 27.14
C SER A 136 0.19 14.40 25.83
N GLU A 137 0.53 15.33 24.95
CA GLU A 137 1.23 15.04 23.69
C GLU A 137 2.47 14.17 23.92
N GLY A 138 3.31 14.51 24.89
CA GLY A 138 4.56 13.79 25.21
C GLY A 138 4.37 12.32 25.63
N PHE A 139 3.14 11.91 25.96
CA PHE A 139 2.82 10.50 26.20
C PHE A 139 2.64 9.73 24.90
N THR A 140 2.20 10.38 23.83
CA THR A 140 1.87 9.74 22.55
C THR A 140 3.11 9.26 21.79
N TYR A 141 2.93 8.22 20.99
CA TYR A 141 3.99 7.74 20.11
C TYR A 141 4.32 8.75 19.01
N ALA A 142 3.30 9.35 18.39
CA ALA A 142 3.47 10.33 17.34
C ALA A 142 4.34 11.53 17.76
N HIS A 143 4.10 12.09 18.93
CA HIS A 143 4.90 13.22 19.44
C HIS A 143 6.38 12.84 19.60
N ARG A 144 6.65 11.66 20.18
CA ARG A 144 8.02 11.17 20.36
C ARG A 144 8.72 10.87 19.04
N CYS A 145 7.96 10.42 18.02
CA CYS A 145 8.49 10.27 16.67
C CYS A 145 8.89 11.63 16.08
N SER A 146 8.02 12.65 16.21
CA SER A 146 8.31 14.00 15.71
C SER A 146 9.53 14.62 16.37
N ASP A 147 9.67 14.49 17.70
CA ASP A 147 10.83 15.00 18.43
C ASP A 147 12.15 14.39 17.94
N ARG A 148 12.15 13.09 17.64
CA ARG A 148 13.33 12.40 17.12
C ARG A 148 13.62 12.79 15.68
N ALA A 149 12.57 12.93 14.88
CA ALA A 149 12.69 13.38 13.49
C ALA A 149 13.30 14.79 13.42
N ILE A 150 12.84 15.71 14.27
CA ILE A 150 13.39 17.07 14.37
C ILE A 150 14.88 17.03 14.75
N LYS A 151 15.27 16.21 15.73
CA LYS A 151 16.68 16.05 16.12
C LYS A 151 17.53 15.51 14.95
N PHE A 152 17.03 14.51 14.21
CA PHE A 152 17.70 13.98 13.04
C PHE A 152 17.93 15.09 12.00
N LEU A 153 16.88 15.82 11.64
CA LEU A 153 16.96 16.90 10.65
C LEU A 153 17.93 18.00 11.06
N GLU A 154 17.98 18.34 12.34
CA GLU A 154 18.93 19.34 12.84
C GLU A 154 20.38 18.88 12.79
N GLN A 155 20.61 17.60 13.03
CA GLN A 155 21.96 17.00 13.01
C GLN A 155 22.50 16.84 11.59
N TYR A 156 21.67 16.37 10.64
CA TYR A 156 22.11 15.98 9.31
C TYR A 156 21.73 16.97 8.19
N LYS A 157 21.32 18.20 8.54
CA LYS A 157 20.87 19.22 7.55
C LYS A 157 21.90 19.61 6.49
N GLU A 158 23.18 19.34 6.70
CA GLU A 158 24.26 19.63 5.76
C GLU A 158 24.76 18.39 4.99
N GLU A 159 24.09 17.26 5.17
CA GLU A 159 24.45 15.97 4.56
C GLU A 159 23.30 15.47 3.68
N ASP A 160 23.61 14.56 2.75
CA ASP A 160 22.60 13.81 2.04
C ASP A 160 22.03 12.72 2.97
N PHE A 161 20.72 12.72 3.12
CA PHE A 161 20.04 11.76 3.98
C PHE A 161 18.69 11.29 3.43
N PHE A 162 18.26 10.15 3.92
CA PHE A 162 16.91 9.63 3.78
C PHE A 162 16.31 9.40 5.15
N LEU A 163 15.23 10.09 5.49
CA LEU A 163 14.52 9.93 6.75
C LEU A 163 13.12 9.41 6.50
N THR A 164 12.76 8.32 7.16
CA THR A 164 11.39 7.85 7.26
C THR A 164 10.83 8.17 8.64
N VAL A 165 9.68 8.87 8.68
CA VAL A 165 8.89 9.07 9.90
C VAL A 165 7.56 8.36 9.71
N SER A 166 7.32 7.29 10.46
CA SER A 166 6.21 6.38 10.28
C SER A 166 5.30 6.38 11.51
N TYR A 167 4.31 7.28 11.49
CA TYR A 167 3.33 7.35 12.57
C TYR A 167 2.45 6.10 12.58
N ASP A 168 2.15 5.56 13.78
CA ASP A 168 1.21 4.45 13.93
C ASP A 168 -0.23 4.95 13.96
N GLU A 169 -0.44 6.09 14.57
CA GLU A 169 -1.75 6.73 14.59
C GLU A 169 -2.23 7.08 13.16
N PRO A 170 -3.49 6.86 12.82
CA PRO A 170 -4.65 6.65 13.71
C PRO A 170 -4.95 5.18 14.05
N HIS A 171 -4.05 4.23 13.85
CA HIS A 171 -4.28 2.83 14.23
C HIS A 171 -4.76 2.70 15.68
N GLY A 172 -5.65 1.73 15.95
CA GLY A 172 -6.15 1.48 17.31
C GLY A 172 -5.03 1.25 18.35
N PRO A 173 -5.19 1.82 19.53
CA PRO A 173 -6.38 2.38 20.15
C PRO A 173 -6.74 3.84 19.81
N SER A 174 -6.07 4.48 18.86
CA SER A 174 -6.36 5.84 18.38
C SER A 174 -6.26 6.90 19.49
N LEU A 175 -5.11 6.94 20.18
CA LEU A 175 -4.88 7.86 21.28
C LEU A 175 -4.47 9.25 20.79
N CYS A 176 -5.22 10.28 21.18
CA CYS A 176 -4.87 11.67 20.91
C CYS A 176 -5.22 12.58 22.07
N PRO A 177 -4.41 13.63 22.35
CA PRO A 177 -4.67 14.56 23.45
C PRO A 177 -5.78 15.56 23.11
N ALA A 178 -6.22 16.32 24.11
CA ALA A 178 -7.07 17.48 23.88
C ALA A 178 -6.32 18.52 22.98
N PRO A 179 -6.99 19.24 22.07
CA PRO A 179 -8.43 19.22 21.80
C PRO A 179 -8.89 18.12 20.84
N TYR A 180 -7.96 17.34 20.29
CA TYR A 180 -8.22 16.36 19.20
C TYR A 180 -9.17 15.23 19.64
N ASN A 181 -9.08 14.79 20.90
CA ASN A 181 -9.91 13.73 21.47
C ASN A 181 -11.43 14.02 21.46
N THR A 182 -11.83 15.28 21.32
CA THR A 182 -13.25 15.69 21.26
C THR A 182 -13.63 16.42 19.98
N MET A 183 -12.65 16.69 19.10
CA MET A 183 -12.82 17.51 17.91
C MET A 183 -13.92 16.98 16.95
N TYR A 184 -14.10 15.66 16.88
CA TYR A 184 -15.03 15.00 15.98
C TYR A 184 -16.15 14.24 16.71
N LYS A 185 -16.50 14.63 17.93
CA LYS A 185 -17.50 13.94 18.76
C LYS A 185 -18.85 13.74 18.07
N ASP A 186 -19.28 14.74 17.27
CA ASP A 186 -20.56 14.71 16.57
C ASP A 186 -20.40 14.42 15.06
N PHE A 187 -19.24 13.90 14.65
CA PHE A 187 -18.95 13.65 13.24
C PHE A 187 -19.85 12.55 12.67
N LYS A 188 -20.37 12.82 11.48
CA LYS A 188 -21.04 11.82 10.61
C LYS A 188 -20.57 12.02 9.18
N PHE A 189 -20.40 10.92 8.48
CA PHE A 189 -20.20 10.98 7.04
C PHE A 189 -21.44 11.56 6.34
N GLU A 190 -21.26 12.04 5.11
CA GLU A 190 -22.39 12.38 4.26
C GLU A 190 -23.13 11.07 3.92
N SER A 191 -24.45 11.16 3.82
CA SER A 191 -25.29 10.01 3.47
C SER A 191 -24.89 9.45 2.10
N SER A 192 -24.72 8.13 2.03
CA SER A 192 -24.34 7.44 0.81
C SER A 192 -24.90 6.02 0.81
N ALA A 193 -25.31 5.55 -0.37
CA ALA A 193 -25.80 4.19 -0.57
C ALA A 193 -24.79 3.12 -0.13
N LYS A 194 -23.48 3.42 -0.14
CA LYS A 194 -22.46 2.47 0.29
C LYS A 194 -22.57 2.03 1.76
N PHE A 195 -23.19 2.83 2.64
CA PHE A 195 -23.44 2.40 4.03
C PHE A 195 -24.55 1.36 4.16
N THR A 196 -25.35 1.17 3.10
CA THR A 196 -26.44 0.19 3.08
C THR A 196 -26.29 -0.85 1.97
N ASP A 197 -25.07 -0.99 1.42
CA ASP A 197 -24.76 -2.00 0.42
C ASP A 197 -25.16 -3.39 0.92
N THR A 198 -25.90 -4.13 0.12
CA THR A 198 -26.34 -5.50 0.45
C THR A 198 -25.25 -6.53 0.22
N LEU A 199 -24.16 -6.15 -0.46
CA LEU A 199 -23.09 -7.03 -0.92
C LEU A 199 -23.61 -8.19 -1.81
N ASP A 200 -24.76 -8.00 -2.46
CA ASP A 200 -25.27 -8.95 -3.43
C ASP A 200 -24.38 -8.94 -4.68
N ASN A 201 -24.17 -10.12 -5.25
CA ASN A 201 -23.26 -10.32 -6.38
C ASN A 201 -21.79 -9.96 -6.11
N LYS A 202 -21.36 -9.94 -4.85
CA LYS A 202 -20.00 -9.68 -4.41
C LYS A 202 -19.43 -10.91 -3.68
N PRO A 203 -18.09 -10.97 -3.39
CA PRO A 203 -17.48 -12.09 -2.70
C PRO A 203 -18.16 -12.45 -1.39
N LEU A 204 -18.38 -13.74 -1.14
CA LEU A 204 -18.97 -14.22 0.10
C LEU A 204 -18.18 -13.76 1.33
N MET A 205 -16.86 -13.68 1.21
CA MET A 205 -15.99 -13.23 2.30
C MET A 205 -16.35 -11.84 2.79
N GLN A 206 -16.75 -10.92 1.90
CA GLN A 206 -17.18 -9.57 2.30
C GLN A 206 -18.47 -9.60 3.12
N ARG A 207 -19.42 -10.48 2.76
CA ARG A 207 -20.66 -10.68 3.55
C ARG A 207 -20.36 -11.28 4.93
N LEU A 208 -19.43 -12.23 5.01
CA LEU A 208 -18.98 -12.80 6.29
C LEU A 208 -18.30 -11.75 7.16
N TRP A 209 -17.50 -10.88 6.56
CA TRP A 209 -16.86 -9.77 7.24
C TRP A 209 -17.87 -8.72 7.74
N ALA A 210 -18.88 -8.37 6.93
CA ALA A 210 -19.97 -7.50 7.35
C ALA A 210 -20.77 -8.08 8.53
N GLY A 211 -21.04 -9.40 8.52
CA GLY A 211 -21.76 -10.09 9.60
C GLY A 211 -23.13 -9.50 9.86
N ASP A 212 -23.44 -9.22 11.13
CA ASP A 212 -24.74 -8.70 11.57
C ASP A 212 -25.05 -7.31 10.98
N ARG A 213 -24.02 -6.55 10.56
CA ARG A 213 -24.19 -5.23 9.94
C ARG A 213 -24.98 -5.26 8.64
N LEU A 214 -25.12 -6.41 7.99
CA LEU A 214 -25.97 -6.58 6.81
C LEU A 214 -27.45 -6.21 7.06
N THR A 215 -27.89 -6.24 8.30
CA THR A 215 -29.27 -5.93 8.71
C THR A 215 -29.42 -4.51 9.29
N GLU A 216 -28.31 -3.80 9.53
CA GLU A 216 -28.32 -2.45 10.08
C GLU A 216 -28.75 -1.42 9.03
N ASP A 217 -29.38 -0.35 9.43
CA ASP A 217 -29.67 0.79 8.56
C ASP A 217 -28.49 1.78 8.50
N GLU A 218 -28.55 2.78 7.61
CA GLU A 218 -27.50 3.78 7.47
C GLU A 218 -27.23 4.52 8.78
N SER A 219 -28.25 4.79 9.58
CA SER A 219 -28.09 5.56 10.82
C SER A 219 -27.31 4.77 11.88
N GLN A 220 -27.35 3.45 11.81
CA GLN A 220 -26.60 2.56 12.68
C GLN A 220 -25.14 2.42 12.23
N ILE A 221 -24.89 2.29 10.92
CA ILE A 221 -23.56 2.18 10.35
C ILE A 221 -22.83 3.54 10.40
N ASN A 222 -23.49 4.63 9.99
CA ASN A 222 -22.94 5.99 9.91
C ASN A 222 -23.29 6.80 11.17
N GLN A 223 -23.05 6.24 12.34
CA GLN A 223 -23.30 6.94 13.60
C GLN A 223 -22.01 7.50 14.20
N SER A 224 -22.13 8.62 14.91
CA SER A 224 -21.08 9.12 15.77
C SER A 224 -20.77 8.07 16.85
N SER A 225 -19.49 7.81 17.07
CA SER A 225 -19.01 6.98 18.17
C SER A 225 -17.69 7.54 18.72
N ASP A 226 -17.39 7.25 19.96
CA ASP A 226 -16.12 7.67 20.56
C ASP A 226 -14.92 7.09 19.78
N GLY A 227 -15.03 5.85 19.29
CA GLY A 227 -14.00 5.22 18.48
C GLY A 227 -13.76 5.94 17.17
N LEU A 228 -14.83 6.31 16.44
CA LEU A 228 -14.72 7.11 15.21
C LEU A 228 -14.16 8.50 15.50
N ALA A 229 -14.65 9.17 16.55
CA ALA A 229 -14.19 10.50 16.94
C ALA A 229 -12.71 10.51 17.28
N LEU A 230 -12.21 9.52 18.03
CA LEU A 230 -10.79 9.36 18.36
C LEU A 230 -9.97 9.05 17.12
N PHE A 231 -10.43 8.16 16.23
CA PHE A 231 -9.75 7.85 14.97
C PHE A 231 -9.55 9.10 14.11
N LEU A 232 -10.60 9.92 13.94
CA LEU A 232 -10.53 11.18 13.18
C LEU A 232 -9.69 12.23 13.91
N GLY A 233 -9.81 12.30 15.24
CA GLY A 233 -9.00 13.17 16.09
C GLY A 233 -7.51 12.85 15.98
N CYS A 234 -7.14 11.56 15.95
CA CYS A 234 -5.77 11.11 15.72
C CYS A 234 -5.24 11.55 14.34
N ASN A 235 -6.06 11.52 13.29
CA ASN A 235 -5.63 12.04 11.99
C ASN A 235 -5.25 13.52 12.06
N SER A 236 -6.06 14.35 12.73
CA SER A 236 -5.73 15.78 12.89
C SER A 236 -4.58 16.02 13.85
N PHE A 237 -4.42 15.18 14.86
CA PHE A 237 -3.26 15.24 15.76
C PHE A 237 -1.95 14.88 15.04
N VAL A 238 -1.96 13.82 14.22
CA VAL A 238 -0.78 13.45 13.43
C VAL A 238 -0.48 14.51 12.38
N ASP A 239 -1.49 15.15 11.77
CA ASP A 239 -1.26 16.31 10.90
C ASP A 239 -0.53 17.43 11.64
N TYR A 240 -0.91 17.72 12.87
CA TYR A 240 -0.20 18.69 13.72
C TYR A 240 1.26 18.27 14.00
N GLU A 241 1.49 17.00 14.35
CA GLU A 241 2.83 16.48 14.62
C GLU A 241 3.71 16.48 13.35
N MET A 242 3.14 16.11 12.21
CA MET A 242 3.81 16.25 10.90
C MET A 242 4.14 17.73 10.60
N GLY A 243 3.23 18.63 10.95
CA GLY A 243 3.44 20.08 10.81
C GLY A 243 4.66 20.58 11.55
N ARG A 244 4.96 20.06 12.75
CA ARG A 244 6.19 20.37 13.48
C ARG A 244 7.44 19.98 12.69
N VAL A 245 7.45 18.79 12.12
CA VAL A 245 8.57 18.29 11.29
C VAL A 245 8.67 19.08 9.98
N LEU A 246 7.55 19.29 9.29
CA LEU A 246 7.49 20.05 8.03
C LEU A 246 7.96 21.50 8.20
N ASN A 247 7.71 22.14 9.32
CA ASN A 247 8.19 23.49 9.62
C ASN A 247 9.73 23.54 9.71
N VAL A 248 10.35 22.54 10.34
CA VAL A 248 11.83 22.43 10.36
C VAL A 248 12.39 22.22 8.95
N ILE A 249 11.75 21.36 8.16
CA ILE A 249 12.14 21.14 6.75
C ILE A 249 12.01 22.46 5.96
N LYS A 250 10.92 23.18 6.12
CA LYS A 250 10.69 24.44 5.41
C LYS A 250 11.74 25.50 5.75
N GLU A 251 12.14 25.60 7.01
CA GLU A 251 13.10 26.59 7.49
C GLU A 251 14.55 26.25 7.15
N LYS A 252 14.92 24.98 7.32
CA LYS A 252 16.34 24.54 7.27
C LYS A 252 16.69 23.73 6.03
N LEU A 253 15.73 23.13 5.35
CA LEU A 253 15.90 22.19 4.25
C LEU A 253 14.90 22.46 3.11
N PRO A 254 14.79 23.70 2.61
CA PRO A 254 13.73 24.10 1.67
C PRO A 254 13.72 23.28 0.36
N ASN A 255 14.88 22.72 -0.02
CA ASN A 255 15.07 21.94 -1.24
C ASN A 255 14.85 20.43 -1.03
N ALA A 256 14.61 19.97 0.20
CA ALA A 256 14.37 18.56 0.43
C ALA A 256 13.07 18.10 -0.26
N MET A 257 13.15 16.94 -0.90
CA MET A 257 11.97 16.22 -1.36
C MET A 257 11.25 15.63 -0.16
N VAL A 258 9.93 15.80 -0.12
CA VAL A 258 9.07 15.22 0.92
C VAL A 258 8.03 14.35 0.25
N ILE A 259 7.92 13.09 0.65
CA ILE A 259 6.89 12.16 0.21
C ILE A 259 5.99 11.85 1.40
N TYR A 260 4.70 12.13 1.26
CA TYR A 260 3.68 11.73 2.22
C TYR A 260 2.79 10.65 1.62
N THR A 261 2.57 9.57 2.35
CA THR A 261 1.67 8.48 1.96
C THR A 261 1.15 7.73 3.19
N SER A 262 0.20 6.80 2.98
CA SER A 262 -0.27 5.82 3.96
C SER A 262 -0.01 4.41 3.45
N ASP A 263 0.07 3.41 4.33
CA ASP A 263 0.22 2.01 3.93
C ASP A 263 -1.08 1.42 3.35
N HIS A 264 -2.23 1.80 3.86
CA HIS A 264 -3.57 1.45 3.33
C HIS A 264 -4.62 2.42 3.88
N GLY A 265 -5.84 2.31 3.39
CA GLY A 265 -6.99 3.01 3.92
C GLY A 265 -7.75 2.20 4.98
N ASP A 266 -8.99 2.61 5.25
CA ASP A 266 -9.93 1.94 6.16
C ASP A 266 -11.34 2.07 5.60
N MET A 267 -12.13 1.02 5.70
CA MET A 267 -13.50 0.98 5.16
C MET A 267 -14.47 1.91 5.88
N LEU A 268 -14.27 2.17 7.17
CA LEU A 268 -15.06 3.11 8.01
C LEU A 268 -16.57 3.05 7.80
N GLY A 269 -17.11 1.86 7.59
CA GLY A 269 -18.53 1.59 7.38
C GLY A 269 -18.97 1.55 5.91
N ALA A 270 -18.14 1.98 4.96
CA ALA A 270 -18.43 1.80 3.55
C ALA A 270 -18.62 0.31 3.24
N HIS A 271 -19.62 -0.02 2.42
CA HIS A 271 -20.03 -1.41 2.13
C HIS A 271 -20.32 -2.24 3.39
N ARG A 272 -20.72 -1.58 4.50
CA ARG A 272 -20.92 -2.20 5.82
C ARG A 272 -19.67 -2.83 6.43
N LEU A 273 -18.50 -2.50 5.88
CA LEU A 273 -17.20 -3.02 6.29
C LEU A 273 -16.44 -2.00 7.15
N PHE A 274 -15.63 -2.48 8.08
CA PHE A 274 -14.80 -1.66 8.95
C PHE A 274 -13.38 -2.19 8.94
N SER A 275 -12.39 -1.30 9.17
CA SER A 275 -10.98 -1.65 9.10
C SER A 275 -10.56 -2.09 7.69
N LYS A 276 -9.67 -3.05 7.58
CA LYS A 276 -9.09 -3.59 6.35
C LYS A 276 -9.20 -5.11 6.32
N ASN A 277 -9.35 -5.70 5.16
CA ASN A 277 -9.33 -7.15 4.93
C ASN A 277 -9.37 -7.44 3.41
N ALA A 278 -9.89 -8.60 3.03
CA ALA A 278 -9.96 -9.14 1.67
C ALA A 278 -10.94 -8.37 0.76
N ALA A 279 -10.63 -7.12 0.47
CA ALA A 279 -11.36 -6.28 -0.48
C ALA A 279 -10.39 -5.30 -1.15
N ILE A 280 -10.76 -4.81 -2.33
CA ILE A 280 -9.99 -3.82 -3.07
C ILE A 280 -10.82 -2.58 -3.41
N TYR A 281 -11.75 -2.20 -2.52
CA TYR A 281 -12.51 -0.95 -2.64
C TYR A 281 -11.61 0.27 -2.53
N GLU A 282 -12.03 1.37 -3.16
CA GLU A 282 -11.28 2.64 -3.10
C GLU A 282 -10.96 3.07 -1.66
N GLU A 283 -11.86 2.83 -0.70
CA GLU A 283 -11.67 3.19 0.70
C GLU A 283 -10.45 2.54 1.33
N VAL A 284 -10.06 1.36 0.88
CA VAL A 284 -8.96 0.61 1.50
C VAL A 284 -7.71 0.55 0.63
N VAL A 285 -7.83 0.62 -0.70
CA VAL A 285 -6.66 0.54 -1.59
C VAL A 285 -6.20 1.88 -2.14
N ASN A 286 -7.08 2.88 -2.28
CA ASN A 286 -6.68 4.23 -2.69
C ASN A 286 -6.09 4.96 -1.47
N ILE A 287 -4.84 5.37 -1.60
CA ILE A 287 -4.06 6.00 -0.53
C ILE A 287 -3.68 7.43 -0.89
N PRO A 288 -3.49 8.31 0.07
CA PRO A 288 -2.93 9.62 -0.21
C PRO A 288 -1.46 9.47 -0.67
N LEU A 289 -1.09 10.27 -1.66
CA LEU A 289 0.30 10.44 -2.08
C LEU A 289 0.53 11.90 -2.46
N ILE A 290 1.39 12.57 -1.70
CA ILE A 290 1.78 13.97 -1.93
C ILE A 290 3.29 14.02 -2.01
N ILE A 291 3.84 14.65 -3.06
CA ILE A 291 5.28 14.80 -3.24
C ILE A 291 5.62 16.29 -3.42
N LYS A 292 6.39 16.84 -2.48
CA LYS A 292 7.02 18.15 -2.60
C LYS A 292 8.45 17.99 -3.15
N GLY A 293 8.82 18.77 -4.14
CA GLY A 293 10.17 18.74 -4.73
C GLY A 293 10.21 19.04 -6.21
N GLY A 294 9.08 19.36 -6.83
CA GLY A 294 8.95 19.70 -8.25
C GLY A 294 7.93 20.81 -8.48
N GLU A 295 7.00 20.60 -9.42
CA GLU A 295 5.90 21.53 -9.67
C GLU A 295 5.02 21.69 -8.42
N LYS A 296 4.35 22.84 -8.31
CA LYS A 296 3.54 23.17 -7.11
C LYS A 296 2.07 23.24 -7.44
N GLY A 297 1.24 22.78 -6.49
CA GLY A 297 -0.22 22.85 -6.55
C GLY A 297 -0.82 22.06 -7.71
N LYS A 298 -0.13 21.02 -8.18
CA LYS A 298 -0.58 20.18 -9.28
C LYS A 298 -1.29 18.93 -8.78
N VAL A 299 -2.16 18.41 -9.63
CA VAL A 299 -2.86 17.15 -9.39
C VAL A 299 -2.56 16.21 -10.55
N ILE A 300 -2.16 14.99 -10.22
CA ILE A 300 -1.92 13.92 -11.19
C ILE A 300 -3.02 12.88 -11.02
N THR A 301 -3.67 12.53 -12.13
CA THR A 301 -4.76 11.54 -12.18
C THR A 301 -4.31 10.18 -12.69
N THR A 302 -3.13 10.09 -13.32
CA THR A 302 -2.59 8.79 -13.74
C THR A 302 -2.23 7.95 -12.51
N PRO A 303 -2.46 6.63 -12.54
CA PRO A 303 -2.21 5.76 -11.40
C PRO A 303 -0.76 5.74 -10.93
N ALA A 304 -0.56 5.70 -9.60
CA ALA A 304 0.72 5.46 -8.95
C ALA A 304 0.60 4.32 -7.93
N SER A 305 1.69 3.68 -7.58
CA SER A 305 1.72 2.54 -6.66
C SER A 305 2.82 2.68 -5.62
N HIS A 306 2.68 2.01 -4.49
CA HIS A 306 3.72 1.95 -3.45
C HIS A 306 5.09 1.52 -3.98
N ILE A 307 5.12 0.57 -4.91
CA ILE A 307 6.40 0.10 -5.48
C ILE A 307 7.14 1.18 -6.27
N ASP A 308 6.47 2.26 -6.67
CA ASP A 308 7.06 3.38 -7.40
C ASP A 308 7.90 4.29 -6.48
N ILE A 309 7.73 4.19 -5.16
CA ILE A 309 8.43 5.05 -4.19
C ILE A 309 9.94 4.75 -4.16
N ALA A 310 10.33 3.49 -4.01
CA ALA A 310 11.75 3.12 -3.91
C ALA A 310 12.56 3.52 -5.15
N PRO A 311 12.13 3.22 -6.41
CA PRO A 311 12.86 3.70 -7.58
C PRO A 311 12.86 5.24 -7.72
N THR A 312 11.82 5.94 -7.26
CA THR A 312 11.78 7.40 -7.23
C THR A 312 12.86 7.98 -6.30
N VAL A 313 12.99 7.41 -5.10
CA VAL A 313 14.01 7.81 -4.14
C VAL A 313 15.41 7.52 -4.67
N MET A 314 15.63 6.35 -5.29
CA MET A 314 16.93 6.03 -5.89
C MET A 314 17.31 7.00 -7.01
N GLU A 315 16.38 7.30 -7.91
CA GLU A 315 16.65 8.26 -8.99
C GLU A 315 16.89 9.69 -8.46
N TYR A 316 16.20 10.09 -7.38
CA TYR A 316 16.43 11.37 -6.72
C TYR A 316 17.87 11.53 -6.21
N PHE A 317 18.47 10.43 -5.72
CA PHE A 317 19.89 10.38 -5.32
C PHE A 317 20.84 10.03 -6.48
N GLU A 318 20.37 10.10 -7.72
CA GLU A 318 21.16 9.77 -8.93
C GLU A 318 21.76 8.36 -8.92
N LEU A 319 21.12 7.42 -8.21
CA LEU A 319 21.54 6.04 -8.11
C LEU A 319 20.89 5.17 -9.19
N PRO A 320 21.60 4.16 -9.71
CA PRO A 320 21.03 3.24 -10.69
C PRO A 320 19.89 2.44 -10.08
N ILE A 321 18.75 2.40 -10.75
CA ILE A 321 17.59 1.60 -10.32
C ILE A 321 17.85 0.13 -10.70
N PRO A 322 17.90 -0.80 -9.73
CA PRO A 322 18.07 -2.21 -10.01
C PRO A 322 16.90 -2.78 -10.81
N LYS A 323 17.17 -3.63 -11.79
CA LYS A 323 16.15 -4.26 -12.64
C LYS A 323 15.15 -5.16 -11.88
N LEU A 324 15.51 -5.58 -10.68
CA LEU A 324 14.63 -6.36 -9.83
C LEU A 324 13.51 -5.53 -9.16
N LEU A 325 13.63 -4.20 -9.13
CA LEU A 325 12.54 -3.35 -8.68
C LEU A 325 11.43 -3.37 -9.74
N GLU A 326 10.19 -3.55 -9.29
CA GLU A 326 9.04 -3.73 -10.17
C GLU A 326 8.27 -2.43 -10.39
N GLY A 327 8.54 -1.41 -9.56
CA GLY A 327 8.02 -0.06 -9.69
C GLY A 327 8.77 0.78 -10.73
N LYS A 328 8.18 1.92 -11.05
CA LYS A 328 8.76 2.93 -11.95
C LYS A 328 8.99 4.21 -11.19
N SER A 329 10.09 4.89 -11.47
CA SER A 329 10.32 6.19 -10.85
C SER A 329 9.27 7.22 -11.30
N MET A 330 8.73 7.94 -10.32
CA MET A 330 7.83 9.08 -10.51
C MET A 330 8.61 10.40 -10.67
N LEU A 331 9.94 10.39 -10.53
CA LEU A 331 10.75 11.60 -10.54
C LEU A 331 10.57 12.45 -11.81
N PRO A 332 10.53 11.87 -13.03
CA PRO A 332 10.28 12.66 -14.23
C PRO A 332 8.91 13.37 -14.20
N GLN A 333 7.89 12.72 -13.64
CA GLN A 333 6.54 13.27 -13.55
C GLN A 333 6.42 14.38 -12.50
N ILE A 334 7.31 14.38 -11.51
CA ILE A 334 7.37 15.44 -10.49
C ILE A 334 7.83 16.78 -11.11
N TYR A 335 8.66 16.73 -12.14
CA TYR A 335 9.13 17.92 -12.86
C TYR A 335 8.31 18.25 -14.12
N ASP A 336 7.59 17.29 -14.67
CA ASP A 336 6.67 17.47 -15.80
C ASP A 336 5.40 16.64 -15.57
N THR A 337 4.39 17.26 -14.97
CA THR A 337 3.12 16.62 -14.62
C THR A 337 2.28 16.15 -15.80
N THR A 338 2.69 16.47 -17.04
CA THR A 338 2.04 15.98 -18.27
C THR A 338 2.46 14.55 -18.64
N LEU A 339 3.57 14.08 -18.10
CA LEU A 339 4.07 12.72 -18.35
C LEU A 339 3.13 11.68 -17.72
N LYS A 340 3.05 10.51 -18.33
CA LYS A 340 2.31 9.36 -17.82
C LYS A 340 3.29 8.23 -17.52
N ILE A 341 3.44 7.88 -16.25
CA ILE A 341 4.34 6.80 -15.80
C ILE A 341 3.62 5.46 -15.89
N ASN A 342 2.41 5.39 -15.35
CA ASN A 342 1.58 4.18 -15.37
C ASN A 342 0.24 4.46 -16.07
N SER A 343 -0.25 3.49 -16.83
CA SER A 343 -1.62 3.46 -17.35
C SER A 343 -2.56 2.64 -16.47
N GLU A 344 -2.00 1.71 -15.74
CA GLU A 344 -2.64 0.91 -14.70
C GLU A 344 -1.64 0.55 -13.61
N VAL A 345 -2.17 0.17 -12.45
CA VAL A 345 -1.43 -0.39 -11.31
C VAL A 345 -2.06 -1.69 -10.87
N TYR A 346 -1.33 -2.44 -10.07
CA TYR A 346 -1.76 -3.75 -9.61
C TYR A 346 -1.80 -3.78 -8.09
N THR A 347 -2.78 -4.50 -7.57
CA THR A 347 -2.94 -4.76 -6.13
C THR A 347 -3.21 -6.23 -5.91
N GLU A 348 -2.89 -6.71 -4.74
CA GLU A 348 -3.07 -8.12 -4.40
C GLU A 348 -3.62 -8.28 -3.00
N PHE A 349 -4.18 -9.44 -2.73
CA PHE A 349 -4.46 -9.91 -1.39
C PHE A 349 -4.18 -11.42 -1.37
N THR A 350 -3.66 -11.92 -0.27
CA THR A 350 -3.38 -13.35 -0.11
C THR A 350 -4.02 -13.88 1.15
N ARG A 351 -3.72 -13.26 2.30
CA ARG A 351 -4.16 -13.74 3.59
C ARG A 351 -4.22 -12.65 4.65
N TYR A 352 -5.16 -12.81 5.57
CA TYR A 352 -5.24 -12.09 6.83
C TYR A 352 -5.11 -13.09 7.98
N GLU A 353 -4.19 -12.86 8.91
CA GLU A 353 -3.80 -13.87 9.92
C GLU A 353 -4.75 -13.93 11.09
N ILE A 354 -5.00 -15.14 11.61
CA ILE A 354 -5.84 -15.32 12.80
C ILE A 354 -5.13 -14.81 14.05
N ASP A 355 -3.87 -15.22 14.25
CA ASP A 355 -3.15 -14.94 15.49
C ASP A 355 -2.77 -13.46 15.63
N HIS A 356 -2.44 -12.82 14.51
CA HIS A 356 -2.05 -11.40 14.50
C HIS A 356 -3.25 -10.46 14.38
N ASP A 357 -4.17 -10.77 13.48
CA ASP A 357 -5.22 -9.84 13.06
C ASP A 357 -6.60 -10.20 13.66
N GLY A 358 -6.68 -11.32 14.38
CA GLY A 358 -7.91 -11.77 15.05
C GLY A 358 -8.98 -12.37 14.13
N PHE A 359 -8.77 -12.34 12.81
CA PHE A 359 -9.73 -12.85 11.82
C PHE A 359 -8.99 -13.44 10.61
N GLY A 360 -9.02 -14.75 10.45
CA GLY A 360 -8.38 -15.44 9.32
C GLY A 360 -9.17 -15.31 8.02
N GLY A 361 -8.57 -14.69 7.01
CA GLY A 361 -9.13 -14.62 5.66
C GLY A 361 -8.13 -15.07 4.61
N LEU A 362 -8.34 -16.25 4.01
CA LEU A 362 -7.57 -16.70 2.86
C LEU A 362 -8.34 -16.36 1.59
N GLN A 363 -7.85 -15.37 0.84
CA GLN A 363 -8.43 -14.92 -0.42
C GLN A 363 -7.30 -14.61 -1.39
N ILE A 364 -6.98 -15.57 -2.27
CA ILE A 364 -5.93 -15.36 -3.27
C ILE A 364 -6.52 -14.52 -4.40
N MET A 365 -6.32 -13.22 -4.31
CA MET A 365 -6.90 -12.21 -5.19
C MET A 365 -5.79 -11.37 -5.84
N ARG A 366 -6.01 -11.02 -7.10
CA ARG A 366 -5.17 -10.06 -7.84
C ARG A 366 -6.07 -9.05 -8.54
N GLY A 367 -5.70 -7.78 -8.42
CA GLY A 367 -6.42 -6.68 -9.01
C GLY A 367 -5.58 -5.88 -9.99
N VAL A 368 -6.23 -5.33 -11.01
CA VAL A 368 -5.69 -4.32 -11.91
C VAL A 368 -6.59 -3.11 -11.91
N ILE A 369 -6.02 -1.95 -11.68
CA ILE A 369 -6.73 -0.69 -11.48
C ILE A 369 -6.18 0.34 -12.47
N SER A 370 -7.06 1.00 -13.18
CA SER A 370 -6.76 2.15 -14.02
C SER A 370 -7.61 3.35 -13.60
N GLU A 371 -7.45 4.47 -14.28
CA GLU A 371 -8.30 5.67 -14.07
C GLU A 371 -9.82 5.40 -14.27
N ASN A 372 -10.18 4.36 -15.04
CA ASN A 372 -11.57 4.13 -15.44
C ASN A 372 -12.18 2.85 -14.90
N TYR A 373 -11.39 1.81 -14.73
CA TYR A 373 -11.88 0.46 -14.48
C TYR A 373 -11.01 -0.27 -13.46
N LYS A 374 -11.66 -1.13 -12.70
CA LYS A 374 -11.04 -2.03 -11.74
C LYS A 374 -11.52 -3.46 -12.00
N LEU A 375 -10.59 -4.40 -12.13
CA LEU A 375 -10.87 -5.83 -12.17
C LEU A 375 -10.15 -6.51 -11.01
N ALA A 376 -10.88 -7.29 -10.22
CA ALA A 376 -10.32 -8.21 -9.23
C ALA A 376 -10.66 -9.64 -9.61
N VAL A 377 -9.65 -10.47 -9.81
CA VAL A 377 -9.82 -11.92 -9.93
C VAL A 377 -9.53 -12.58 -8.59
N ASN A 378 -10.50 -13.31 -8.07
CA ASN A 378 -10.43 -14.02 -6.80
C ASN A 378 -10.53 -15.52 -7.02
N LEU A 379 -9.45 -16.27 -6.76
CA LEU A 379 -9.44 -17.72 -7.03
C LEU A 379 -10.39 -18.52 -6.16
N LEU A 380 -10.76 -18.03 -4.98
CA LEU A 380 -11.54 -18.76 -3.99
C LEU A 380 -12.98 -18.24 -3.86
N ASP A 381 -13.30 -17.15 -4.53
CA ASP A 381 -14.60 -16.49 -4.42
C ASP A 381 -14.95 -15.79 -5.74
N LYS A 382 -16.00 -14.99 -5.74
CA LYS A 382 -16.46 -14.26 -6.91
C LYS A 382 -15.46 -13.21 -7.35
N ASP A 383 -15.29 -13.08 -8.67
CA ASP A 383 -14.54 -11.98 -9.28
C ASP A 383 -15.38 -10.69 -9.24
N GLU A 384 -14.70 -9.55 -9.32
CA GLU A 384 -15.32 -8.23 -9.28
C GLU A 384 -14.82 -7.36 -10.43
N PHE A 385 -15.73 -6.63 -11.07
CA PHE A 385 -15.40 -5.60 -12.07
C PHE A 385 -16.24 -4.36 -11.86
N TYR A 386 -15.59 -3.19 -11.86
CA TYR A 386 -16.21 -1.90 -11.62
C TYR A 386 -15.84 -0.88 -12.70
N ASP A 387 -16.84 -0.10 -13.15
CA ASP A 387 -16.65 1.10 -13.96
C ASP A 387 -16.57 2.31 -13.03
N LEU A 388 -15.35 2.70 -12.63
CA LEU A 388 -15.10 3.74 -11.64
C LEU A 388 -15.60 5.14 -12.03
N LYS A 389 -15.91 5.36 -13.34
CA LYS A 389 -16.50 6.64 -13.79
C LYS A 389 -18.00 6.68 -13.62
N LYS A 390 -18.67 5.55 -13.83
CA LYS A 390 -20.14 5.48 -13.71
C LYS A 390 -20.56 5.16 -12.29
N ASP A 391 -19.75 4.35 -11.60
CA ASP A 391 -19.99 3.85 -10.26
C ASP A 391 -18.73 4.03 -9.40
N PRO A 392 -18.41 5.28 -9.02
CA PRO A 392 -17.23 5.58 -8.19
C PRO A 392 -17.34 5.02 -6.76
N ASP A 393 -18.54 4.67 -6.32
CA ASP A 393 -18.79 4.03 -5.01
C ASP A 393 -18.78 2.50 -5.10
N GLU A 394 -18.45 1.88 -6.24
CA GLU A 394 -18.28 0.43 -6.45
C GLU A 394 -19.49 -0.40 -5.95
N MET A 395 -20.69 0.11 -6.16
CA MET A 395 -21.94 -0.51 -5.69
C MET A 395 -22.33 -1.73 -6.53
N VAL A 396 -22.07 -1.69 -7.84
CA VAL A 396 -22.52 -2.71 -8.79
C VAL A 396 -21.36 -3.50 -9.36
N ASN A 397 -21.27 -4.77 -8.99
CA ASN A 397 -20.29 -5.68 -9.60
C ASN A 397 -20.74 -6.08 -11.02
N GLU A 398 -20.09 -5.53 -12.02
CA GLU A 398 -20.39 -5.71 -13.44
C GLU A 398 -19.70 -6.93 -14.08
N ILE A 399 -19.13 -7.84 -13.29
CA ILE A 399 -18.36 -8.99 -13.80
C ILE A 399 -19.16 -9.89 -14.72
N ASP A 400 -20.45 -10.01 -14.50
CA ASP A 400 -21.38 -10.85 -15.28
C ASP A 400 -22.10 -10.06 -16.40
N ASN A 401 -21.83 -8.75 -16.53
CA ASN A 401 -22.48 -7.92 -17.52
C ASN A 401 -21.84 -8.08 -18.92
N PRO A 402 -22.57 -8.59 -19.93
CA PRO A 402 -22.01 -8.84 -21.26
C PRO A 402 -21.53 -7.58 -21.99
N GLU A 403 -22.02 -6.40 -21.62
CA GLU A 403 -21.58 -5.12 -22.21
C GLU A 403 -20.13 -4.80 -21.88
N TYR A 404 -19.63 -5.28 -20.74
CA TYR A 404 -18.24 -5.09 -20.29
C TYR A 404 -17.30 -6.24 -20.65
N LEU A 405 -17.78 -7.33 -21.21
CA LEU A 405 -16.99 -8.55 -21.43
C LEU A 405 -15.66 -8.30 -22.17
N GLU A 406 -15.68 -7.48 -23.22
CA GLU A 406 -14.46 -7.14 -23.97
C GLU A 406 -13.44 -6.41 -23.10
N ILE A 407 -13.89 -5.46 -22.27
CA ILE A 407 -13.06 -4.70 -21.36
C ILE A 407 -12.51 -5.61 -20.24
N ILE A 408 -13.36 -6.46 -19.68
CA ILE A 408 -12.97 -7.45 -18.68
C ILE A 408 -11.87 -8.36 -19.22
N CYS A 409 -12.05 -8.92 -20.41
CA CYS A 409 -11.03 -9.76 -21.07
C CYS A 409 -9.71 -9.02 -21.31
N LYS A 410 -9.77 -7.73 -21.69
CA LYS A 410 -8.59 -6.89 -21.86
C LYS A 410 -7.82 -6.71 -20.57
N TYR A 411 -8.53 -6.39 -19.46
CA TYR A 411 -7.92 -6.20 -18.14
C TYR A 411 -7.40 -7.52 -17.58
N HIS A 412 -8.12 -8.60 -17.78
CA HIS A 412 -7.69 -9.93 -17.39
C HIS A 412 -6.38 -10.32 -18.10
N LYS A 413 -6.26 -10.06 -19.39
CA LYS A 413 -5.01 -10.31 -20.13
C LYS A 413 -3.85 -9.51 -19.53
N LYS A 414 -4.07 -8.22 -19.18
CA LYS A 414 -3.06 -7.39 -18.50
C LYS A 414 -2.64 -8.01 -17.16
N LEU A 415 -3.62 -8.45 -16.38
CA LEU A 415 -3.38 -9.07 -15.08
C LEU A 415 -2.55 -10.35 -15.19
N VAL A 416 -2.92 -11.27 -16.08
CA VAL A 416 -2.18 -12.53 -16.31
C VAL A 416 -0.77 -12.24 -16.84
N THR A 417 -0.61 -11.27 -17.73
CA THR A 417 0.71 -10.84 -18.21
C THR A 417 1.56 -10.30 -17.06
N HIS A 418 1.00 -9.43 -16.24
CA HIS A 418 1.69 -8.90 -15.06
C HIS A 418 2.15 -10.00 -14.10
N MET A 419 1.26 -10.97 -13.79
CA MET A 419 1.60 -12.11 -12.94
C MET A 419 2.76 -12.94 -13.52
N ASN A 420 2.83 -13.09 -14.83
CA ASN A 420 3.95 -13.77 -15.47
C ASN A 420 5.23 -12.91 -15.37
N ASP A 421 5.14 -11.61 -15.65
CA ASP A 421 6.28 -10.71 -15.66
C ASP A 421 6.90 -10.52 -14.27
N THR A 422 6.10 -10.53 -13.22
CA THR A 422 6.56 -10.48 -11.84
C THR A 422 6.87 -11.85 -11.24
N ARG A 423 6.69 -12.93 -12.01
CA ARG A 423 6.88 -14.32 -11.53
C ARG A 423 6.04 -14.64 -10.31
N ASP A 424 4.80 -14.16 -10.27
CA ASP A 424 3.90 -14.39 -9.15
C ASP A 424 3.87 -15.87 -8.77
N LEU A 425 4.10 -16.17 -7.50
CA LEU A 425 4.17 -17.55 -6.99
C LEU A 425 2.84 -18.30 -7.13
N TYR A 426 1.73 -17.56 -7.19
CA TYR A 426 0.39 -18.13 -7.31
C TYR A 426 -0.07 -18.26 -8.76
N ARG A 427 0.71 -17.82 -9.76
CA ARG A 427 0.33 -17.94 -11.17
C ARG A 427 0.11 -19.37 -11.59
N GLY A 428 -0.87 -19.59 -12.45
CA GLY A 428 -1.25 -20.89 -12.96
C GLY A 428 -2.49 -20.78 -13.83
N TYR A 429 -2.90 -21.88 -14.46
CA TYR A 429 -4.03 -21.92 -15.39
C TYR A 429 -5.37 -21.54 -14.75
N GLN A 430 -5.48 -21.67 -13.42
CA GLN A 430 -6.71 -21.32 -12.67
C GLN A 430 -7.12 -19.85 -12.86
N TRP A 431 -6.15 -18.97 -13.05
CA TRP A 431 -6.43 -17.55 -13.29
C TRP A 431 -7.14 -17.30 -14.60
N SER A 432 -6.98 -18.20 -15.60
CA SER A 432 -7.63 -18.12 -16.89
C SER A 432 -8.97 -18.86 -16.94
N LEU A 433 -9.25 -19.76 -15.98
CA LEU A 433 -10.50 -20.50 -15.84
C LEU A 433 -11.54 -19.70 -15.09
N ARG A 434 -12.19 -18.76 -15.77
CA ARG A 434 -13.23 -17.91 -15.17
C ARG A 434 -14.59 -18.12 -15.85
N ASP A 435 -15.66 -18.08 -15.07
CA ASP A 435 -17.04 -18.36 -15.56
C ASP A 435 -17.47 -17.41 -16.67
N TRP A 436 -17.01 -16.17 -16.62
CA TRP A 436 -17.26 -15.14 -17.62
C TRP A 436 -16.34 -15.27 -18.85
N ASN A 437 -15.21 -16.00 -18.76
CA ASN A 437 -14.28 -16.25 -19.86
C ASN A 437 -14.62 -17.54 -20.62
N LYS A 438 -15.86 -17.61 -21.13
CA LYS A 438 -16.37 -18.79 -21.84
C LYS A 438 -15.60 -19.00 -23.14
N GLY A 439 -15.08 -20.21 -23.36
CA GLY A 439 -14.32 -20.57 -24.57
C GLY A 439 -12.81 -20.69 -24.32
N TYR A 440 -12.32 -20.31 -23.15
CA TYR A 440 -10.97 -20.64 -22.75
C TYR A 440 -10.87 -22.15 -22.49
N ILE A 441 -9.94 -22.80 -23.16
CA ILE A 441 -9.64 -24.22 -22.97
C ILE A 441 -8.32 -24.32 -22.23
N PRO A 442 -8.33 -24.76 -20.95
CA PRO A 442 -7.10 -24.87 -20.18
C PRO A 442 -6.16 -25.91 -20.82
N ARG A 443 -4.88 -25.57 -20.85
CA ARG A 443 -3.83 -26.49 -21.22
C ARG A 443 -2.96 -26.77 -20.01
N TRP A 444 -2.34 -27.93 -20.01
CA TRP A 444 -1.40 -28.31 -18.96
C TRP A 444 0.02 -27.80 -19.23
N ASP A 445 0.25 -27.15 -20.33
CA ASP A 445 1.51 -26.51 -20.69
C ASP A 445 1.65 -25.12 -20.05
N ASN A 446 2.73 -24.47 -20.34
CA ASN A 446 3.06 -23.18 -19.69
C ASN A 446 2.12 -22.02 -20.07
N GLU A 447 1.40 -22.12 -21.17
CA GLU A 447 0.44 -21.11 -21.66
C GLU A 447 0.90 -19.64 -21.54
N GLY A 448 2.14 -19.36 -21.89
CA GLY A 448 2.75 -18.04 -21.73
C GLY A 448 3.43 -17.80 -20.39
N PHE A 449 3.24 -18.67 -19.40
CA PHE A 449 4.02 -18.61 -18.17
C PHE A 449 5.40 -19.23 -18.37
N THR A 450 6.43 -18.41 -18.31
CA THR A 450 7.82 -18.85 -18.45
C THR A 450 8.71 -18.21 -17.41
N ARG A 451 9.76 -18.90 -16.98
CA ARG A 451 10.81 -18.32 -16.17
C ARG A 451 11.84 -17.55 -16.99
N GLN A 452 11.80 -17.67 -18.31
CA GLN A 452 12.68 -16.96 -19.23
C GLN A 452 12.07 -15.62 -19.60
N ARG A 453 12.84 -14.54 -19.50
CA ARG A 453 12.42 -13.18 -19.86
C ARG A 453 13.42 -12.54 -20.80
N GLU A 454 12.93 -11.87 -21.81
CA GLU A 454 13.72 -11.35 -22.91
C GLU A 454 14.75 -10.30 -22.46
N ASN A 455 14.36 -9.42 -21.56
CA ASN A 455 15.17 -8.26 -21.17
C ASN A 455 15.77 -8.38 -19.75
N GLU A 456 15.71 -9.57 -19.16
CA GLU A 456 16.24 -9.80 -17.82
C GLU A 456 17.72 -10.18 -17.87
N GLU A 457 18.51 -9.68 -16.95
CA GLU A 457 19.88 -10.15 -16.73
C GLU A 457 19.87 -11.35 -15.81
N TYR A 458 20.33 -12.47 -16.35
CA TYR A 458 20.51 -13.71 -15.58
C TYR A 458 21.95 -13.85 -15.13
N GLU A 459 22.13 -14.31 -13.91
CA GLU A 459 23.47 -14.66 -13.43
C GLU A 459 24.06 -15.79 -14.29
N PRO A 460 25.39 -15.80 -14.53
CA PRO A 460 26.06 -16.83 -15.36
C PRO A 460 25.82 -18.26 -14.88
N ARG A 461 25.62 -18.47 -13.57
CA ARG A 461 25.36 -19.78 -12.95
C ARG A 461 23.92 -20.28 -13.17
N GLN A 462 22.99 -19.41 -13.57
CA GLN A 462 21.61 -19.81 -13.80
C GLN A 462 21.51 -20.54 -15.14
N LEU A 463 21.16 -21.82 -15.07
CA LEU A 463 20.94 -22.66 -16.23
C LEU A 463 19.45 -22.89 -16.46
N ASP A 464 19.07 -22.93 -17.73
CA ASP A 464 17.73 -23.33 -18.12
C ASP A 464 17.58 -24.84 -18.01
N TYR A 465 16.50 -25.30 -17.39
CA TYR A 465 16.26 -26.72 -17.14
C TYR A 465 16.06 -27.53 -18.45
N ASP A 466 15.37 -26.93 -19.41
CA ASP A 466 14.96 -27.62 -20.61
C ASP A 466 16.15 -27.80 -21.62
N THR A 467 17.09 -26.88 -21.60
CA THR A 467 18.20 -26.86 -22.57
C THR A 467 19.58 -27.10 -21.95
N GLY A 468 19.72 -26.95 -20.60
CA GLY A 468 21.01 -27.00 -19.91
C GLY A 468 21.94 -25.82 -20.26
N LEU A 469 21.47 -24.84 -21.00
CA LEU A 469 22.24 -23.65 -21.36
C LEU A 469 22.09 -22.55 -20.30
N PRO A 470 23.06 -21.60 -20.20
CA PRO A 470 22.86 -20.41 -19.42
C PRO A 470 21.54 -19.69 -19.80
N MET A 471 20.76 -19.26 -18.80
CA MET A 471 19.43 -18.66 -19.02
C MET A 471 19.43 -17.56 -20.10
N LYS A 472 20.46 -16.71 -20.10
CA LYS A 472 20.63 -15.65 -21.11
C LYS A 472 20.76 -16.15 -22.56
N LYS A 473 21.13 -17.42 -22.76
CA LYS A 473 21.24 -18.06 -24.08
C LYS A 473 19.99 -18.84 -24.45
N ALA A 474 19.23 -19.30 -23.46
CA ALA A 474 18.04 -20.11 -23.64
C ALA A 474 16.76 -19.29 -23.73
N VAL A 475 16.82 -18.03 -23.36
CA VAL A 475 15.69 -17.14 -23.07
C VAL A 475 14.62 -17.08 -24.16
N ARG A 476 14.90 -17.32 -25.38
CA ARG A 476 13.92 -17.23 -26.46
C ARG A 476 13.47 -18.57 -27.01
N SER A 477 13.97 -19.66 -26.49
CA SER A 477 13.65 -20.98 -27.04
C SER A 477 12.15 -21.31 -26.97
N LYS A 478 11.47 -20.87 -25.91
CA LYS A 478 10.02 -21.05 -25.74
C LYS A 478 9.19 -20.01 -26.48
N TYR A 479 9.64 -18.78 -26.61
CA TYR A 479 8.94 -17.74 -27.38
C TYR A 479 8.88 -18.05 -28.88
N LEU A 480 9.95 -18.59 -29.45
CA LEU A 480 9.97 -19.00 -30.86
C LEU A 480 8.96 -20.11 -31.14
N TYR A 481 8.71 -20.99 -30.16
CA TYR A 481 7.69 -22.03 -30.26
C TYR A 481 6.27 -21.45 -30.25
N GLU A 482 6.00 -20.48 -29.39
CA GLU A 482 4.70 -19.82 -29.27
C GLU A 482 4.37 -18.92 -30.47
N MET A 483 5.35 -18.32 -31.12
CA MET A 483 5.15 -17.46 -32.29
C MET A 483 4.96 -18.22 -33.59
N GLY A 484 4.88 -19.55 -33.56
CA GLY A 484 4.55 -20.38 -34.72
C GLY A 484 5.66 -20.56 -35.76
N GLU A 485 6.89 -20.15 -35.45
CA GLU A 485 8.05 -20.36 -36.35
C GLU A 485 8.56 -21.81 -36.38
N ASN A 486 7.97 -22.68 -35.53
CA ASN A 486 8.28 -24.13 -35.51
C ASN A 486 7.03 -25.00 -35.64
N ASN A 487 6.22 -24.79 -36.69
CA ASN A 487 5.08 -25.66 -37.00
C ASN A 487 5.46 -27.08 -37.44
N ASP A 488 6.72 -27.45 -37.50
CA ASP A 488 7.16 -28.76 -38.03
C ASP A 488 7.61 -29.77 -36.95
N LYS A 489 7.52 -29.48 -35.66
CA LYS A 489 7.91 -30.44 -34.61
C LYS A 489 6.79 -30.91 -33.68
N GLY A 490 5.56 -30.70 -34.04
CA GLY A 490 4.38 -31.16 -33.32
C GLY A 490 3.90 -32.55 -33.73
N LYS A 491 4.79 -33.52 -33.94
CA LYS A 491 4.45 -34.94 -34.08
C LYS A 491 5.52 -35.76 -33.37
N VAL A 492 5.40 -35.94 -32.07
CA VAL A 492 5.74 -37.20 -31.40
C VAL A 492 4.77 -37.33 -30.22
#